data_966d24c1648b1d289c274d0a06f419fd
#
_entry.id   966d24c1648b1d289c274d0a06f419fd
#
_cell.length_a   1.000
_cell.length_b   1.000
_cell.length_c   1.000
_cell.angle_alpha   90.00
_cell.angle_beta   90.00
_cell.angle_gamma   90.00
#
_symmetry.space_group_name_H-M   'P 1'
#
loop_
_entity.id
_entity.type
_entity.pdbx_description
1 polymer ?
#
loop_
_entity_poly.entity_id
_entity_poly.type
_entity_poly.pdbx_seq_one_letter_code
_entity_poly.pdbx_strand_id
1 'polypeptide(L)'
;MNAPFAVPVTPMEPTDLQHSIFEEHGDVGVLTLNRPNVVNCLSLRLSDELVSIFDHVRRSKTIKFLVIKGAGGNFCAGDDLKEMSRGEWGNSNEYFHRVRYYQWMAYALEELDKMTIAAVDGYAVGGGLELTMCCDFVIATERAKWGMPEVDWGITPGWGGTTRMSRFINRRRTKEINLLAAIQPARKAVEWGLWNRVVANDGLDAEVEKLLTLLRAKSQQTLRQLKFIINKNVETDLYTAQAFEALSCAWTASVNGWADVPDADKGAGLDAFREKTPLMDARRNLGRDFWAD
;
A
#
# COMPACT_ATOMS: atom_id res chain seq x y z
N MET A 1 -16.29 -14.66 7.26
CA MET A 1 -16.93 -15.09 6.00
C MET A 1 -15.82 -15.63 5.12
N ASN A 2 -15.84 -16.91 4.77
CA ASN A 2 -14.91 -17.45 3.80
C ASN A 2 -15.26 -16.83 2.45
N ALA A 3 -14.31 -16.09 1.85
CA ALA A 3 -14.47 -15.63 0.48
C ALA A 3 -14.69 -16.87 -0.40
N PRO A 4 -15.74 -16.94 -1.24
CA PRO A 4 -16.13 -18.14 -1.97
C PRO A 4 -15.10 -18.60 -3.03
N PHE A 5 -13.96 -17.93 -3.12
CA PHE A 5 -12.86 -18.20 -4.06
C PHE A 5 -11.48 -18.16 -3.39
N ALA A 6 -11.42 -18.33 -2.07
CA ALA A 6 -10.13 -18.43 -1.39
C ALA A 6 -9.38 -19.68 -1.89
N VAL A 7 -8.40 -19.50 -2.72
CA VAL A 7 -7.40 -20.55 -2.96
C VAL A 7 -6.75 -20.82 -1.61
N PRO A 8 -6.72 -22.06 -1.11
CA PRO A 8 -6.04 -22.38 0.11
C PRO A 8 -4.54 -22.05 -0.08
N VAL A 9 -4.07 -20.97 0.51
CA VAL A 9 -2.65 -20.70 0.60
C VAL A 9 -2.15 -21.51 1.78
N THR A 10 -1.22 -22.42 1.55
CA THR A 10 -0.47 -23.03 2.64
C THR A 10 0.31 -21.90 3.31
N PRO A 11 0.08 -21.61 4.60
CA PRO A 11 0.82 -20.55 5.26
C PRO A 11 2.30 -20.87 5.18
N MET A 12 3.05 -20.03 4.46
CA MET A 12 4.50 -20.07 4.46
C MET A 12 4.98 -19.26 5.65
N GLU A 13 5.87 -19.85 6.44
CA GLU A 13 6.54 -19.06 7.46
C GLU A 13 7.48 -18.05 6.77
N PRO A 14 7.61 -16.82 7.27
CA PRO A 14 8.49 -15.80 6.69
C PRO A 14 9.98 -16.22 6.61
N THR A 15 10.35 -17.37 7.13
CA THR A 15 11.71 -17.93 7.11
C THR A 15 12.07 -18.65 5.81
N ASP A 16 11.11 -18.95 4.93
CA ASP A 16 11.35 -19.67 3.65
C ASP A 16 11.21 -18.73 2.43
N LEU A 17 11.60 -17.46 2.58
CA LEU A 17 11.54 -16.47 1.52
C LEU A 17 12.75 -16.61 0.59
N GLN A 18 12.51 -16.60 -0.74
CA GLN A 18 13.55 -16.71 -1.77
C GLN A 18 13.59 -15.49 -2.69
N HIS A 19 12.43 -14.89 -2.93
CA HIS A 19 12.24 -13.75 -3.85
C HIS A 19 11.93 -12.44 -3.11
N SER A 20 11.81 -12.51 -1.81
CA SER A 20 11.61 -11.35 -0.93
C SER A 20 12.46 -11.48 0.34
N ILE A 21 12.61 -10.37 1.04
CA ILE A 21 13.19 -10.29 2.39
C ILE A 21 12.15 -9.62 3.27
N PHE A 22 11.89 -10.17 4.44
CA PHE A 22 11.00 -9.55 5.41
C PHE A 22 11.73 -9.40 6.76
N GLU A 23 11.75 -8.18 7.27
CA GLU A 23 12.43 -7.81 8.50
C GLU A 23 11.46 -7.06 9.43
N GLU A 24 11.54 -7.33 10.73
CA GLU A 24 10.77 -6.63 11.74
C GLU A 24 11.67 -5.69 12.54
N HIS A 25 11.35 -4.40 12.53
CA HIS A 25 12.06 -3.35 13.27
C HIS A 25 11.10 -2.69 14.25
N GLY A 26 10.89 -3.34 15.40
CA GLY A 26 9.93 -2.89 16.41
C GLY A 26 8.48 -2.93 15.91
N ASP A 27 7.88 -1.78 15.67
CA ASP A 27 6.52 -1.66 15.17
C ASP A 27 6.40 -1.60 13.62
N VAL A 28 7.51 -1.73 12.91
CA VAL A 28 7.59 -1.67 11.45
C VAL A 28 8.00 -3.02 10.87
N GLY A 29 7.18 -3.60 9.98
CA GLY A 29 7.60 -4.64 9.06
C GLY A 29 8.15 -4.00 7.78
N VAL A 30 9.33 -4.42 7.35
CA VAL A 30 9.95 -3.99 6.08
C VAL A 30 9.98 -5.17 5.12
N LEU A 31 9.22 -5.07 4.04
CA LEU A 31 9.19 -6.01 2.94
C LEU A 31 10.05 -5.49 1.79
N THR A 32 11.10 -6.21 1.45
CA THR A 32 11.94 -5.91 0.29
C THR A 32 11.70 -6.94 -0.82
N LEU A 33 11.20 -6.50 -1.96
CA LEU A 33 11.15 -7.33 -3.18
C LEU A 33 12.59 -7.58 -3.61
N ASN A 34 13.02 -8.85 -3.68
CA ASN A 34 14.45 -9.19 -3.81
C ASN A 34 14.75 -10.07 -5.03
N ARG A 35 14.42 -9.56 -6.20
CA ARG A 35 14.81 -10.11 -7.51
C ARG A 35 15.47 -9.03 -8.39
N PRO A 36 16.55 -8.37 -7.92
CA PRO A 36 17.11 -7.19 -8.60
C PRO A 36 17.57 -7.45 -10.03
N ASN A 37 18.01 -8.66 -10.35
CA ASN A 37 18.47 -9.06 -11.69
C ASN A 37 17.35 -9.05 -12.75
N VAL A 38 16.09 -9.02 -12.33
CA VAL A 38 14.91 -8.93 -13.19
C VAL A 38 13.98 -7.79 -12.76
N VAL A 39 14.58 -6.73 -12.17
CA VAL A 39 13.86 -5.52 -11.75
C VAL A 39 12.69 -5.84 -10.80
N ASN A 40 12.89 -6.80 -9.92
CA ASN A 40 11.92 -7.27 -8.92
C ASN A 40 10.55 -7.67 -9.48
N CYS A 41 10.53 -8.24 -10.72
CA CYS A 41 9.26 -8.68 -11.29
C CYS A 41 8.61 -9.78 -10.45
N LEU A 42 7.28 -9.79 -10.47
CA LEU A 42 6.42 -10.66 -9.69
C LEU A 42 6.37 -12.05 -10.34
N SER A 43 7.12 -12.98 -9.78
CA SER A 43 7.00 -14.40 -10.08
C SER A 43 5.85 -15.01 -9.31
N LEU A 44 5.42 -16.21 -9.71
CA LEU A 44 4.44 -16.99 -8.95
C LEU A 44 4.89 -17.17 -7.49
N ARG A 45 6.18 -17.50 -7.30
CA ARG A 45 6.77 -17.64 -5.97
C ARG A 45 6.74 -16.35 -5.16
N LEU A 46 7.13 -15.22 -5.75
CA LEU A 46 7.09 -13.93 -5.05
C LEU A 46 5.67 -13.58 -4.62
N SER A 47 4.67 -13.85 -5.46
CA SER A 47 3.26 -13.59 -5.13
C SER A 47 2.78 -14.42 -3.92
N ASP A 48 3.19 -15.69 -3.83
CA ASP A 48 2.90 -16.54 -2.67
C ASP A 48 3.59 -16.04 -1.40
N GLU A 49 4.84 -15.57 -1.52
CA GLU A 49 5.57 -14.95 -0.42
C GLU A 49 4.90 -13.66 0.08
N LEU A 50 4.43 -12.79 -0.84
CA LEU A 50 3.69 -11.58 -0.50
C LEU A 50 2.42 -11.90 0.31
N VAL A 51 1.65 -12.88 -0.13
CA VAL A 51 0.44 -13.31 0.58
C VAL A 51 0.77 -13.79 1.99
N SER A 52 1.83 -14.59 2.15
CA SER A 52 2.27 -15.10 3.45
C SER A 52 2.73 -13.97 4.37
N ILE A 53 3.47 -13.00 3.84
CA ILE A 53 3.92 -11.84 4.60
C ILE A 53 2.74 -10.96 5.02
N PHE A 54 1.77 -10.71 4.12
CA PHE A 54 0.58 -9.91 4.46
C PHE A 54 -0.26 -10.59 5.54
N ASP A 55 -0.41 -11.92 5.50
CA ASP A 55 -1.09 -12.66 6.55
C ASP A 55 -0.33 -12.63 7.89
N HIS A 56 1.00 -12.74 7.86
CA HIS A 56 1.85 -12.58 9.04
C HIS A 56 1.69 -11.18 9.66
N VAL A 57 1.82 -10.14 8.85
CA VAL A 57 1.65 -8.73 9.30
C VAL A 57 0.24 -8.50 9.86
N ARG A 58 -0.79 -9.04 9.22
CA ARG A 58 -2.18 -8.95 9.68
C ARG A 58 -2.36 -9.56 11.07
N ARG A 59 -1.74 -10.72 11.34
CA ARG A 59 -1.81 -11.42 12.63
C ARG A 59 -0.91 -10.83 13.71
N SER A 60 0.12 -10.09 13.33
CA SER A 60 1.07 -9.48 14.27
C SER A 60 0.37 -8.47 15.19
N LYS A 61 0.68 -8.55 16.48
CA LYS A 61 0.23 -7.59 17.49
C LYS A 61 1.22 -6.44 17.67
N THR A 62 2.45 -6.61 17.24
CA THR A 62 3.54 -5.63 17.37
C THR A 62 3.63 -4.71 16.16
N ILE A 63 3.55 -5.26 14.94
CA ILE A 63 3.62 -4.49 13.70
C ILE A 63 2.39 -3.57 13.57
N LYS A 64 2.65 -2.29 13.37
CA LYS A 64 1.67 -1.24 13.11
C LYS A 64 1.78 -0.67 11.71
N PHE A 65 2.95 -0.79 11.11
CA PHE A 65 3.31 -0.24 9.81
C PHE A 65 3.96 -1.30 8.93
N LEU A 66 3.66 -1.28 7.63
CA LEU A 66 4.33 -2.10 6.63
C LEU A 66 4.96 -1.19 5.57
N VAL A 67 6.27 -1.24 5.43
CA VAL A 67 7.00 -0.55 4.36
C VAL A 67 7.35 -1.57 3.29
N ILE A 68 7.00 -1.28 2.03
CA ILE A 68 7.34 -2.12 0.87
C ILE A 68 8.33 -1.37 0.00
N LYS A 69 9.46 -2.00 -0.32
CA LYS A 69 10.51 -1.45 -1.19
C LYS A 69 11.08 -2.52 -2.11
N GLY A 70 11.88 -2.11 -3.09
CA GLY A 70 12.57 -3.03 -4.00
C GLY A 70 14.09 -2.98 -3.82
N ALA A 71 14.74 -4.13 -3.96
CA ALA A 71 16.19 -4.23 -3.97
C ALA A 71 16.78 -3.73 -5.31
N GLY A 72 18.06 -3.33 -5.30
CA GLY A 72 18.80 -2.98 -6.51
C GLY A 72 18.36 -1.70 -7.20
N GLY A 73 17.74 -0.75 -6.47
CA GLY A 73 17.39 0.58 -6.98
C GLY A 73 16.20 0.58 -7.96
N ASN A 74 15.33 -0.43 -7.90
CA ASN A 74 14.06 -0.47 -8.60
C ASN A 74 12.99 -1.03 -7.68
N PHE A 75 11.77 -0.52 -7.79
CA PHE A 75 10.65 -1.04 -7.02
C PHE A 75 10.17 -2.39 -7.59
N CYS A 76 9.50 -2.37 -8.75
CA CYS A 76 8.98 -3.59 -9.38
C CYS A 76 8.59 -3.35 -10.83
N ALA A 77 8.98 -4.26 -11.74
CA ALA A 77 8.67 -4.19 -13.17
C ALA A 77 7.34 -4.85 -13.58
N GLY A 78 6.53 -5.30 -12.62
CA GLY A 78 5.28 -6.01 -12.89
C GLY A 78 5.47 -7.52 -13.00
N ASP A 79 4.52 -8.19 -13.64
CA ASP A 79 4.51 -9.66 -13.74
C ASP A 79 5.71 -10.22 -14.51
N ASP A 80 6.16 -11.42 -14.14
CA ASP A 80 7.28 -12.08 -14.81
C ASP A 80 6.86 -12.61 -16.20
N LEU A 81 7.10 -11.80 -17.22
CA LEU A 81 6.75 -12.13 -18.61
C LEU A 81 7.45 -13.41 -19.10
N LYS A 82 8.57 -13.83 -18.49
CA LYS A 82 9.23 -15.09 -18.83
C LYS A 82 8.42 -16.29 -18.34
N GLU A 83 7.92 -16.26 -17.11
CA GLU A 83 7.00 -17.30 -16.61
C GLU A 83 5.72 -17.36 -17.45
N MET A 84 5.14 -16.20 -17.79
CA MET A 84 3.96 -16.13 -18.67
C MET A 84 4.23 -16.72 -20.05
N SER A 85 5.35 -16.37 -20.69
CA SER A 85 5.72 -16.82 -22.03
C SER A 85 6.04 -18.32 -22.10
N ARG A 86 6.44 -18.95 -20.99
CA ARG A 86 6.66 -20.40 -20.88
C ARG A 86 5.37 -21.18 -20.64
N GLY A 87 4.23 -20.50 -20.54
CA GLY A 87 2.94 -21.14 -20.26
C GLY A 87 2.79 -21.60 -18.79
N GLU A 88 3.63 -21.11 -17.88
CA GLU A 88 3.56 -21.44 -16.45
C GLU A 88 2.27 -20.94 -15.79
N TRP A 89 1.59 -19.99 -16.44
CA TRP A 89 0.28 -19.50 -16.03
C TRP A 89 -0.90 -20.35 -16.51
N GLY A 90 -0.63 -21.37 -17.34
CA GLY A 90 -1.60 -22.34 -17.82
C GLY A 90 -2.51 -21.86 -18.94
N ASN A 91 -3.62 -22.55 -19.13
CA ASN A 91 -4.66 -22.18 -20.11
C ASN A 91 -5.48 -20.98 -19.61
N SER A 92 -6.41 -20.49 -20.45
CA SER A 92 -7.23 -19.29 -20.16
C SER A 92 -8.02 -19.39 -18.84
N ASN A 93 -8.47 -20.59 -18.44
CA ASN A 93 -9.19 -20.78 -17.19
C ASN A 93 -8.24 -20.71 -15.98
N GLU A 94 -7.07 -21.34 -16.08
CA GLU A 94 -6.03 -21.30 -15.04
C GLU A 94 -5.50 -19.87 -14.91
N TYR A 95 -5.29 -19.19 -16.03
CA TYR A 95 -4.92 -17.78 -16.07
C TYR A 95 -5.95 -16.90 -15.35
N PHE A 96 -7.25 -17.11 -15.61
CA PHE A 96 -8.32 -16.39 -14.90
C PHE A 96 -8.23 -16.57 -13.39
N HIS A 97 -8.06 -17.82 -12.91
CA HIS A 97 -7.91 -18.10 -11.48
C HIS A 97 -6.66 -17.46 -10.89
N ARG A 98 -5.57 -17.40 -11.66
CA ARG A 98 -4.32 -16.73 -11.25
C ARG A 98 -4.52 -15.23 -11.08
N VAL A 99 -5.15 -14.56 -12.05
CA VAL A 99 -5.48 -13.14 -11.94
C VAL A 99 -6.40 -12.89 -10.73
N ARG A 100 -7.39 -13.76 -10.49
CA ARG A 100 -8.25 -13.65 -9.29
C ARG A 100 -7.45 -13.80 -8.00
N TYR A 101 -6.44 -14.65 -7.97
CA TYR A 101 -5.53 -14.79 -6.83
C TYR A 101 -4.74 -13.50 -6.58
N TYR A 102 -4.21 -12.86 -7.63
CA TYR A 102 -3.55 -11.56 -7.50
C TYR A 102 -4.50 -10.45 -7.05
N GLN A 103 -5.73 -10.45 -7.53
CA GLN A 103 -6.73 -9.51 -7.03
C GLN A 103 -7.01 -9.71 -5.55
N TRP A 104 -7.04 -10.96 -5.09
CA TRP A 104 -7.18 -11.27 -3.67
C TRP A 104 -5.94 -10.81 -2.86
N MET A 105 -4.75 -11.01 -3.37
CA MET A 105 -3.51 -10.50 -2.77
C MET A 105 -3.52 -8.96 -2.66
N ALA A 106 -3.97 -8.29 -3.70
CA ALA A 106 -4.14 -6.83 -3.71
C ALA A 106 -5.12 -6.35 -2.63
N TYR A 107 -6.27 -7.03 -2.50
CA TYR A 107 -7.21 -6.77 -1.42
C TYR A 107 -6.62 -7.06 -0.04
N ALA A 108 -5.85 -8.14 0.11
CA ALA A 108 -5.22 -8.48 1.38
C ALA A 108 -4.27 -7.37 1.87
N LEU A 109 -3.55 -6.71 0.96
CA LEU A 109 -2.71 -5.55 1.27
C LEU A 109 -3.54 -4.30 1.60
N GLU A 110 -4.52 -3.97 0.75
CA GLU A 110 -5.36 -2.79 0.88
C GLU A 110 -6.20 -2.81 2.17
N GLU A 111 -6.65 -4.00 2.58
CA GLU A 111 -7.48 -4.23 3.77
C GLU A 111 -6.67 -4.51 5.05
N LEU A 112 -5.34 -4.44 5.00
CA LEU A 112 -4.55 -4.55 6.23
C LEU A 112 -4.97 -3.48 7.24
N ASP A 113 -5.18 -3.89 8.48
CA ASP A 113 -5.44 -2.98 9.61
C ASP A 113 -4.17 -2.24 10.10
N LYS A 114 -3.13 -2.22 9.28
CA LYS A 114 -1.85 -1.54 9.44
C LYS A 114 -1.72 -0.45 8.38
N MET A 115 -0.97 0.61 8.68
CA MET A 115 -0.66 1.60 7.65
C MET A 115 0.44 1.07 6.74
N THR A 116 0.24 1.18 5.44
CA THR A 116 1.13 0.63 4.41
C THR A 116 1.79 1.74 3.60
N ILE A 117 3.09 1.63 3.36
CA ILE A 117 3.89 2.64 2.67
C ILE A 117 4.67 1.96 1.55
N ALA A 118 4.47 2.38 0.31
CA ALA A 118 5.35 2.02 -0.79
C ALA A 118 6.50 3.03 -0.89
N ALA A 119 7.73 2.57 -0.70
CA ALA A 119 8.96 3.33 -0.88
C ALA A 119 9.51 3.03 -2.28
N VAL A 120 9.20 3.90 -3.24
CA VAL A 120 9.41 3.65 -4.67
C VAL A 120 10.71 4.28 -5.14
N ASP A 121 11.65 3.44 -5.58
CA ASP A 121 12.84 3.86 -6.29
C ASP A 121 12.88 3.21 -7.68
N GLY A 122 13.38 3.90 -8.71
CA GLY A 122 13.44 3.38 -10.07
C GLY A 122 12.07 3.01 -10.64
N TYR A 123 11.94 1.84 -11.24
CA TYR A 123 10.73 1.43 -11.94
C TYR A 123 9.64 0.87 -11.01
N ALA A 124 8.42 1.39 -11.16
CA ALA A 124 7.18 0.83 -10.65
C ALA A 124 6.17 0.76 -11.82
N VAL A 125 6.15 -0.33 -12.57
CA VAL A 125 5.36 -0.45 -13.81
C VAL A 125 4.52 -1.72 -13.80
N GLY A 126 3.41 -1.72 -14.54
CA GLY A 126 2.49 -2.84 -14.58
C GLY A 126 2.03 -3.27 -13.20
N GLY A 127 2.12 -4.55 -12.87
CA GLY A 127 1.82 -5.09 -11.55
C GLY A 127 2.57 -4.41 -10.40
N GLY A 128 3.78 -3.87 -10.65
CA GLY A 128 4.52 -3.08 -9.67
C GLY A 128 3.83 -1.76 -9.34
N LEU A 129 3.24 -1.09 -10.34
CA LEU A 129 2.42 0.09 -10.11
C LEU A 129 1.10 -0.28 -9.40
N GLU A 130 0.49 -1.40 -9.79
CA GLU A 130 -0.73 -1.91 -9.15
C GLU A 130 -0.52 -2.17 -7.66
N LEU A 131 0.67 -2.69 -7.29
CA LEU A 131 1.05 -2.89 -5.88
C LEU A 131 1.13 -1.55 -5.12
N THR A 132 1.66 -0.48 -5.74
CA THR A 132 1.69 0.84 -5.08
C THR A 132 0.30 1.40 -4.83
N MET A 133 -0.67 1.14 -5.73
CA MET A 133 -2.05 1.59 -5.58
C MET A 133 -2.82 0.88 -4.46
N CYS A 134 -2.30 -0.22 -3.93
CA CYS A 134 -2.85 -0.93 -2.78
C CYS A 134 -2.29 -0.44 -1.44
N CYS A 135 -1.26 0.43 -1.46
CA CYS A 135 -0.68 1.03 -0.27
C CYS A 135 -1.41 2.33 0.12
N ASP A 136 -1.39 2.66 1.42
CA ASP A 136 -2.00 3.90 1.93
C ASP A 136 -1.20 5.13 1.54
N PHE A 137 0.13 4.99 1.46
CA PHE A 137 1.06 6.06 1.10
C PHE A 137 2.09 5.57 0.09
N VAL A 138 2.46 6.47 -0.82
CA VAL A 138 3.53 6.23 -1.79
C VAL A 138 4.50 7.40 -1.76
N ILE A 139 5.74 7.13 -1.39
CA ILE A 139 6.86 8.07 -1.45
C ILE A 139 7.82 7.57 -2.51
N ALA A 140 8.19 8.42 -3.45
CA ALA A 140 9.03 8.04 -4.57
C ALA A 140 10.28 8.93 -4.68
N THR A 141 11.35 8.38 -5.25
CA THR A 141 12.52 9.18 -5.64
C THR A 141 12.26 9.97 -6.92
N GLU A 142 13.03 11.04 -7.17
CA GLU A 142 12.95 11.82 -8.42
C GLU A 142 13.24 10.98 -9.67
N ARG A 143 14.10 9.96 -9.57
CA ARG A 143 14.41 9.05 -10.68
C ARG A 143 13.34 8.00 -10.91
N ALA A 144 12.37 7.86 -10.03
CA ALA A 144 11.32 6.85 -10.18
C ALA A 144 10.48 7.10 -11.44
N LYS A 145 10.04 5.99 -12.03
CA LYS A 145 9.22 5.96 -13.26
C LYS A 145 8.06 5.00 -13.08
N TRP A 146 6.92 5.32 -13.66
CA TRP A 146 5.72 4.54 -13.55
C TRP A 146 4.93 4.47 -14.87
N GLY A 147 4.12 3.47 -15.04
CA GLY A 147 3.28 3.27 -16.23
C GLY A 147 2.63 1.90 -16.26
N MET A 148 1.75 1.71 -17.28
CA MET A 148 1.03 0.46 -17.54
C MET A 148 1.32 0.01 -18.98
N PRO A 149 2.41 -0.76 -19.20
CA PRO A 149 2.85 -1.15 -20.54
C PRO A 149 2.17 -2.42 -21.09
N GLU A 150 1.16 -2.95 -20.42
CA GLU A 150 0.52 -4.25 -20.72
C GLU A 150 0.01 -4.34 -22.16
N VAL A 151 -0.50 -3.25 -22.72
CA VAL A 151 -1.03 -3.22 -24.08
C VAL A 151 0.04 -3.53 -25.15
N ASP A 152 1.30 -3.21 -24.89
CA ASP A 152 2.43 -3.53 -25.79
C ASP A 152 2.68 -5.05 -25.86
N TRP A 153 2.20 -5.79 -24.90
CA TRP A 153 2.30 -7.25 -24.81
C TRP A 153 0.98 -7.95 -25.19
N GLY A 154 -0.04 -7.20 -25.64
CA GLY A 154 -1.35 -7.73 -26.01
C GLY A 154 -2.18 -8.23 -24.83
N ILE A 155 -1.88 -7.78 -23.61
CA ILE A 155 -2.63 -8.10 -22.39
C ILE A 155 -3.21 -6.85 -21.76
N THR A 156 -4.09 -7.03 -20.79
CA THR A 156 -4.65 -5.94 -19.98
C THR A 156 -4.19 -6.05 -18.53
N PRO A 157 -4.08 -4.93 -17.78
CA PRO A 157 -3.88 -4.99 -16.36
C PRO A 157 -4.90 -5.88 -15.66
N GLY A 158 -4.46 -6.64 -14.67
CA GLY A 158 -5.28 -7.67 -14.05
C GLY A 158 -5.74 -7.39 -12.62
N TRP A 159 -5.06 -6.52 -11.88
CA TRP A 159 -5.33 -6.38 -10.45
C TRP A 159 -5.38 -4.94 -9.90
N GLY A 160 -5.66 -3.99 -10.79
CA GLY A 160 -6.01 -2.62 -10.38
C GLY A 160 -5.66 -1.52 -11.36
N GLY A 161 -4.81 -1.78 -12.37
CA GLY A 161 -4.33 -0.77 -13.33
C GLY A 161 -5.41 -0.09 -14.15
N THR A 162 -6.57 -0.69 -14.28
CA THR A 162 -7.75 -0.05 -14.89
C THR A 162 -8.76 0.40 -13.84
N THR A 163 -9.02 -0.41 -12.83
CA THR A 163 -10.10 -0.22 -11.85
C THR A 163 -9.70 0.73 -10.74
N ARG A 164 -8.59 0.47 -10.01
CA ARG A 164 -8.08 1.37 -8.97
C ARG A 164 -7.59 2.69 -9.56
N MET A 165 -6.81 2.64 -10.63
CA MET A 165 -6.26 3.84 -11.25
C MET A 165 -7.34 4.84 -11.66
N SER A 166 -8.47 4.38 -12.23
CA SER A 166 -9.56 5.28 -12.63
C SER A 166 -10.25 5.98 -11.46
N ARG A 167 -10.14 5.43 -10.26
CA ARG A 167 -10.61 6.04 -9.01
C ARG A 167 -9.63 7.08 -8.46
N PHE A 168 -8.33 6.89 -8.69
CA PHE A 168 -7.30 7.87 -8.29
C PHE A 168 -7.18 9.06 -9.24
N ILE A 169 -7.05 8.80 -10.56
CA ILE A 169 -6.64 9.81 -11.55
C ILE A 169 -7.67 10.11 -12.64
N ASN A 170 -8.88 9.65 -12.53
CA ASN A 170 -9.99 9.71 -13.49
C ASN A 170 -9.80 8.88 -14.77
N ARG A 171 -10.91 8.68 -15.50
CA ARG A 171 -10.97 7.80 -16.68
C ARG A 171 -10.13 8.27 -17.88
N ARG A 172 -9.93 9.57 -18.09
CA ARG A 172 -9.15 10.06 -19.22
C ARG A 172 -7.67 9.78 -19.06
N ARG A 173 -7.10 10.11 -17.90
CA ARG A 173 -5.71 9.83 -17.58
C ARG A 173 -5.42 8.33 -17.49
N THR A 174 -6.37 7.55 -16.96
CA THR A 174 -6.27 6.09 -16.96
C THR A 174 -6.18 5.53 -18.38
N LYS A 175 -7.00 6.03 -19.33
CA LYS A 175 -6.93 5.64 -20.74
C LYS A 175 -5.60 6.06 -21.35
N GLU A 176 -5.13 7.27 -21.09
CA GLU A 176 -3.85 7.77 -21.62
C GLU A 176 -2.70 6.83 -21.23
N ILE A 177 -2.59 6.46 -19.96
CA ILE A 177 -1.53 5.56 -19.49
C ILE A 177 -1.68 4.14 -20.04
N ASN A 178 -2.88 3.55 -19.96
CA ASN A 178 -3.09 2.16 -20.35
C ASN A 178 -3.12 1.91 -21.86
N LEU A 179 -3.60 2.87 -22.66
CA LEU A 179 -3.72 2.70 -24.09
C LEU A 179 -2.46 3.10 -24.87
N LEU A 180 -1.63 3.97 -24.27
CA LEU A 180 -0.42 4.47 -24.90
C LEU A 180 0.86 3.82 -24.34
N ALA A 181 0.74 3.00 -23.31
CA ALA A 181 1.87 2.34 -22.61
C ALA A 181 2.98 3.32 -22.15
N ALA A 182 2.62 4.59 -21.93
CA ALA A 182 3.58 5.66 -21.69
C ALA A 182 4.20 5.56 -20.30
N ILE A 183 5.52 5.45 -20.24
CA ILE A 183 6.26 5.53 -18.97
C ILE A 183 6.45 6.99 -18.58
N GLN A 184 6.03 7.34 -17.38
CA GLN A 184 5.98 8.70 -16.85
C GLN A 184 6.99 8.91 -15.71
N PRO A 185 7.49 10.13 -15.51
CA PRO A 185 8.31 10.46 -14.35
C PRO A 185 7.48 10.55 -13.06
N ALA A 186 8.13 10.33 -11.92
CA ALA A 186 7.51 10.32 -10.59
C ALA A 186 6.70 11.60 -10.28
N ARG A 187 7.21 12.78 -10.64
CA ARG A 187 6.51 14.07 -10.40
C ARG A 187 5.11 14.09 -11.02
N LYS A 188 4.93 13.43 -12.16
CA LYS A 188 3.63 13.33 -12.81
C LYS A 188 2.62 12.48 -12.03
N ALA A 189 3.09 11.45 -11.32
CA ALA A 189 2.22 10.67 -10.45
C ALA A 189 1.67 11.50 -9.29
N VAL A 190 2.51 12.35 -8.69
CA VAL A 190 2.08 13.29 -7.65
C VAL A 190 1.15 14.36 -8.20
N GLU A 191 1.49 14.98 -9.34
CA GLU A 191 0.63 15.95 -10.02
C GLU A 191 -0.78 15.40 -10.31
N TRP A 192 -0.86 14.12 -10.64
CA TRP A 192 -2.13 13.46 -10.97
C TRP A 192 -2.86 12.89 -9.74
N GLY A 193 -2.24 12.90 -8.57
CA GLY A 193 -2.81 12.38 -7.33
C GLY A 193 -2.72 10.86 -7.18
N LEU A 194 -1.81 10.21 -7.93
CA LEU A 194 -1.58 8.78 -7.84
C LEU A 194 -0.58 8.43 -6.73
N TRP A 195 0.44 9.27 -6.52
CA TRP A 195 1.43 9.16 -5.46
C TRP A 195 1.39 10.39 -4.55
N ASN A 196 1.85 10.24 -3.31
CA ASN A 196 1.79 11.30 -2.32
C ASN A 196 2.97 12.28 -2.43
N ARG A 197 4.19 11.78 -2.66
CA ARG A 197 5.38 12.61 -2.57
C ARG A 197 6.53 12.11 -3.45
N VAL A 198 7.34 13.07 -3.94
CA VAL A 198 8.62 12.81 -4.61
C VAL A 198 9.72 13.51 -3.82
N VAL A 199 10.81 12.80 -3.57
CA VAL A 199 11.97 13.27 -2.81
C VAL A 199 13.26 13.08 -3.62
N ALA A 200 14.34 13.74 -3.20
CA ALA A 200 15.68 13.51 -3.76
C ALA A 200 16.06 12.02 -3.71
N ASN A 201 16.89 11.56 -4.61
CA ASN A 201 17.20 10.13 -4.78
C ASN A 201 17.82 9.47 -3.54
N ASP A 202 18.46 10.22 -2.69
CA ASP A 202 19.06 9.79 -1.41
C ASP A 202 18.17 10.08 -0.19
N GLY A 203 17.02 10.71 -0.39
CA GLY A 203 16.10 11.13 0.68
C GLY A 203 14.98 10.14 1.03
N LEU A 204 14.86 9.01 0.30
CA LEU A 204 13.70 8.13 0.40
C LEU A 204 13.49 7.55 1.81
N ASP A 205 14.53 6.95 2.38
CA ASP A 205 14.43 6.31 3.71
C ASP A 205 14.17 7.35 4.81
N ALA A 206 14.77 8.54 4.71
CA ALA A 206 14.56 9.63 5.65
C ALA A 206 13.11 10.14 5.63
N GLU A 207 12.52 10.25 4.43
CA GLU A 207 11.13 10.69 4.29
C GLU A 207 10.13 9.63 4.77
N VAL A 208 10.41 8.34 4.52
CA VAL A 208 9.63 7.23 5.08
C VAL A 208 9.65 7.28 6.61
N GLU A 209 10.82 7.48 7.23
CA GLU A 209 10.91 7.57 8.71
C GLU A 209 10.21 8.82 9.25
N LYS A 210 10.27 9.96 8.54
CA LYS A 210 9.51 11.17 8.87
C LYS A 210 7.99 10.87 8.88
N LEU A 211 7.49 10.15 7.87
CA LEU A 211 6.09 9.72 7.80
C LEU A 211 5.72 8.75 8.94
N LEU A 212 6.57 7.75 9.21
CA LEU A 212 6.38 6.80 10.30
C LEU A 212 6.30 7.51 11.65
N THR A 213 7.18 8.48 11.89
CA THR A 213 7.18 9.31 13.11
C THR A 213 5.86 10.06 13.27
N LEU A 214 5.36 10.65 12.17
CA LEU A 214 4.06 11.33 12.17
C LEU A 214 2.90 10.38 12.48
N LEU A 215 2.89 9.18 11.87
CA LEU A 215 1.85 8.18 12.07
C LEU A 215 1.88 7.58 13.49
N ARG A 216 3.07 7.35 14.06
CA ARG A 216 3.24 6.89 15.45
C ARG A 216 2.63 7.88 16.45
N ALA A 217 2.70 9.18 16.16
CA ALA A 217 2.12 10.24 17.01
C ALA A 217 0.58 10.31 16.93
N LYS A 218 -0.09 9.46 16.14
CA LYS A 218 -1.55 9.40 16.02
C LYS A 218 -2.11 8.17 16.72
N SER A 219 -3.41 8.20 17.07
CA SER A 219 -4.11 7.03 17.57
C SER A 219 -4.15 5.95 16.49
N GLN A 220 -3.56 4.80 16.77
CA GLN A 220 -3.53 3.68 15.83
C GLN A 220 -4.93 3.14 15.56
N GLN A 221 -5.79 3.14 16.56
CA GLN A 221 -7.19 2.76 16.41
C GLN A 221 -7.94 3.71 15.47
N THR A 222 -7.73 5.02 15.62
CA THR A 222 -8.36 6.02 14.75
C THR A 222 -7.80 5.92 13.31
N LEU A 223 -6.51 5.70 13.14
CA LEU A 223 -5.93 5.48 11.81
C LEU A 223 -6.56 4.27 11.09
N ARG A 224 -6.71 3.13 11.79
CA ARG A 224 -7.38 1.95 11.24
C ARG A 224 -8.83 2.22 10.83
N GLN A 225 -9.58 2.95 11.66
CA GLN A 225 -10.96 3.32 11.32
C GLN A 225 -11.03 4.27 10.13
N LEU A 226 -10.16 5.28 10.06
CA LEU A 226 -10.11 6.20 8.93
C LEU A 226 -9.76 5.46 7.63
N LYS A 227 -8.76 4.59 7.64
CA LYS A 227 -8.43 3.76 6.48
C LYS A 227 -9.63 2.92 6.04
N PHE A 228 -10.29 2.23 6.97
CA PHE A 228 -11.45 1.41 6.67
C PHE A 228 -12.57 2.21 6.00
N ILE A 229 -13.00 3.32 6.61
CA ILE A 229 -14.11 4.10 6.05
C ILE A 229 -13.74 4.76 4.71
N ILE A 230 -12.51 5.26 4.56
CA ILE A 230 -12.06 5.86 3.30
C ILE A 230 -12.09 4.81 2.18
N ASN A 231 -11.53 3.61 2.41
CA ASN A 231 -11.50 2.55 1.42
C ASN A 231 -12.91 2.04 1.05
N LYS A 232 -13.83 1.94 2.04
CA LYS A 232 -15.19 1.42 1.81
C LYS A 232 -16.13 2.46 1.19
N ASN A 233 -15.95 3.74 1.52
CA ASN A 233 -16.84 4.80 1.05
C ASN A 233 -16.79 5.00 -0.47
N VAL A 234 -15.68 4.65 -1.12
CA VAL A 234 -15.56 4.74 -2.60
C VAL A 234 -16.47 3.74 -3.33
N GLU A 235 -16.90 2.69 -2.66
CA GLU A 235 -17.69 1.58 -3.25
C GLU A 235 -19.18 1.63 -2.85
N THR A 236 -19.58 2.64 -2.07
CA THR A 236 -20.96 2.76 -1.56
C THR A 236 -21.62 4.08 -2.02
N ASP A 237 -22.96 4.15 -1.93
CA ASP A 237 -23.67 5.39 -2.12
C ASP A 237 -23.40 6.36 -0.94
N LEU A 238 -23.56 7.67 -1.20
CA LEU A 238 -23.23 8.72 -0.25
C LEU A 238 -23.96 8.59 1.09
N TYR A 239 -25.22 8.19 1.08
CA TYR A 239 -26.01 8.07 2.32
C TYR A 239 -25.48 6.93 3.21
N THR A 240 -25.20 5.76 2.62
CA THR A 240 -24.59 4.63 3.31
C THR A 240 -23.17 4.95 3.80
N ALA A 241 -22.37 5.62 2.97
CA ALA A 241 -21.04 6.09 3.35
C ALA A 241 -21.07 7.00 4.59
N GLN A 242 -21.96 7.99 4.61
CA GLN A 242 -22.16 8.89 5.76
C GLN A 242 -22.63 8.17 7.02
N ALA A 243 -23.42 7.12 6.88
CA ALA A 243 -23.81 6.30 8.03
C ALA A 243 -22.61 5.55 8.63
N PHE A 244 -21.69 5.01 7.81
CA PHE A 244 -20.43 4.43 8.29
C PHE A 244 -19.53 5.47 8.96
N GLU A 245 -19.44 6.68 8.42
CA GLU A 245 -18.71 7.78 9.06
C GLU A 245 -19.27 8.11 10.45
N ALA A 246 -20.60 8.23 10.57
CA ALA A 246 -21.26 8.54 11.83
C ALA A 246 -21.01 7.46 12.87
N LEU A 247 -21.12 6.18 12.49
CA LEU A 247 -20.84 5.04 13.37
C LEU A 247 -19.38 5.01 13.82
N SER A 248 -18.47 5.20 12.88
CA SER A 248 -17.03 5.22 13.16
C SER A 248 -16.63 6.39 14.07
N CYS A 249 -17.18 7.59 13.80
CA CYS A 249 -16.97 8.77 14.62
C CYS A 249 -17.50 8.55 16.05
N ALA A 250 -18.72 8.07 16.19
CA ALA A 250 -19.32 7.78 17.51
C ALA A 250 -18.51 6.75 18.28
N TRP A 251 -18.05 5.70 17.60
CA TRP A 251 -17.26 4.64 18.22
C TRP A 251 -15.89 5.17 18.68
N THR A 252 -15.14 5.86 17.84
CA THR A 252 -13.82 6.41 18.20
C THR A 252 -13.89 7.49 19.27
N ALA A 253 -14.98 8.26 19.34
CA ALA A 253 -15.21 9.27 20.38
C ALA A 253 -15.59 8.65 21.74
N SER A 254 -16.33 7.50 21.74
CA SER A 254 -16.83 6.87 22.96
C SER A 254 -15.83 5.91 23.60
N VAL A 255 -15.05 5.23 22.79
CA VAL A 255 -14.03 4.24 23.22
C VAL A 255 -12.69 4.95 23.27
N ASN A 256 -12.36 5.78 24.06
CA ASN A 256 -11.04 6.46 24.13
C ASN A 256 -10.10 6.00 22.98
N GLY A 257 -10.11 6.70 21.86
CA GLY A 257 -9.36 6.34 20.63
C GLY A 257 -7.83 6.22 20.82
N TRP A 258 -7.38 6.35 22.06
CA TRP A 258 -6.00 6.25 22.54
C TRP A 258 -5.75 5.02 23.42
N ALA A 259 -6.65 4.03 23.41
CA ALA A 259 -6.53 2.83 24.24
C ALA A 259 -5.24 2.03 23.98
N ASP A 260 -4.72 2.11 22.75
CA ASP A 260 -3.51 1.41 22.30
C ASP A 260 -2.22 2.22 22.53
N VAL A 261 -2.31 3.45 23.04
CA VAL A 261 -1.17 4.34 23.18
C VAL A 261 -0.58 4.17 24.60
N PRO A 262 0.76 4.18 24.78
CA PRO A 262 1.39 4.11 26.08
C PRO A 262 0.81 5.15 27.07
N ASP A 263 0.82 4.84 28.36
CA ASP A 263 0.20 5.67 29.41
C ASP A 263 0.66 7.13 29.40
N ALA A 264 1.90 7.40 29.00
CA ALA A 264 2.41 8.76 28.84
C ALA A 264 1.65 9.61 27.79
N ASP A 265 0.95 8.95 26.87
CA ASP A 265 0.24 9.59 25.76
C ASP A 265 -1.29 9.53 25.89
N LYS A 266 -1.82 8.85 26.91
CA LYS A 266 -3.28 8.66 27.12
C LYS A 266 -4.07 9.95 27.35
N GLY A 267 -3.43 11.02 27.78
CA GLY A 267 -4.05 12.34 27.95
C GLY A 267 -4.26 13.14 26.66
N ALA A 268 -4.10 12.53 25.49
CA ALA A 268 -3.95 13.24 24.22
C ALA A 268 -5.21 13.30 23.34
N GLY A 269 -6.32 12.70 23.78
CA GLY A 269 -7.60 12.76 23.07
C GLY A 269 -8.34 14.09 23.25
N LEU A 270 -9.67 14.04 23.32
CA LEU A 270 -10.52 15.22 23.58
C LEU A 270 -10.20 15.89 24.93
N ASP A 271 -9.77 15.14 25.93
CA ASP A 271 -9.33 15.69 27.21
C ASP A 271 -8.08 16.55 27.09
N ALA A 272 -7.11 16.15 26.27
CA ALA A 272 -5.93 16.96 25.98
C ALA A 272 -6.29 18.29 25.27
N PHE A 273 -7.33 18.26 24.43
CA PHE A 273 -7.87 19.48 23.82
C PHE A 273 -8.49 20.42 24.86
N ARG A 274 -9.26 19.87 25.80
CA ARG A 274 -9.86 20.64 26.90
C ARG A 274 -8.80 21.24 27.81
N GLU A 275 -7.75 20.50 28.10
CA GLU A 275 -6.67 20.89 29.01
C GLU A 275 -5.54 21.68 28.32
N LYS A 276 -5.60 21.87 27.00
CA LYS A 276 -4.60 22.58 26.17
C LYS A 276 -3.16 22.10 26.42
N THR A 277 -2.95 20.79 26.43
CA THR A 277 -1.64 20.22 26.74
C THR A 277 -0.61 20.49 25.63
N PRO A 278 0.69 20.67 25.97
CA PRO A 278 1.78 20.86 24.98
C PRO A 278 1.88 19.73 23.94
N LEU A 279 1.48 18.51 24.31
CA LEU A 279 1.46 17.35 23.43
C LEU A 279 0.54 17.52 22.22
N MET A 280 -0.58 18.23 22.38
CA MET A 280 -1.46 18.56 21.25
C MET A 280 -0.80 19.48 20.24
N ASP A 281 -0.09 20.48 20.70
CA ASP A 281 0.58 21.45 19.80
C ASP A 281 1.74 20.75 19.06
N ALA A 282 2.50 19.90 19.73
CA ALA A 282 3.53 19.08 19.10
C ALA A 282 2.96 18.19 18.00
N ARG A 283 1.84 17.51 18.24
CA ARG A 283 1.18 16.65 17.23
C ARG A 283 0.62 17.43 16.03
N ARG A 284 0.10 18.63 16.25
CA ARG A 284 -0.36 19.51 15.17
C ARG A 284 0.80 19.99 14.30
N ASN A 285 1.92 20.30 14.91
CA ASN A 285 3.10 20.80 14.23
C ASN A 285 3.73 19.72 13.35
N LEU A 286 3.84 18.48 13.81
CA LEU A 286 4.32 17.35 12.99
C LEU A 286 3.60 17.25 11.64
N GLY A 287 2.27 17.39 11.61
CA GLY A 287 1.50 17.32 10.37
C GLY A 287 1.72 18.52 9.45
N ARG A 288 1.92 19.71 10.00
CA ARG A 288 2.25 20.92 9.21
C ARG A 288 3.66 20.84 8.64
N ASP A 289 4.61 20.43 9.46
CA ASP A 289 6.02 20.34 9.08
C ASP A 289 6.26 19.29 8.00
N PHE A 290 5.45 18.21 7.98
CA PHE A 290 5.51 17.19 6.93
C PHE A 290 5.22 17.72 5.52
N TRP A 291 4.31 18.72 5.40
CA TRP A 291 3.90 19.30 4.11
C TRP A 291 4.55 20.68 3.82
N ALA A 292 5.40 21.17 4.73
CA ALA A 292 5.99 22.52 4.60
C ALA A 292 7.11 22.61 3.53
N ASP A 293 7.61 21.47 3.07
CA ASP A 293 8.60 21.35 2.01
C ASP A 293 7.89 20.99 0.70
#